data_baca38d9dd60379bb102f1d5d59e4104
#
_entry.id   baca38d9dd60379bb102f1d5d59e4104
#
_cell.length_a   1.000
_cell.length_b   1.000
_cell.length_c   1.000
_cell.angle_alpha   90.00
_cell.angle_beta   90.00
_cell.angle_gamma   90.00
#
_symmetry.space_group_name_H-M   'P 1'
#
loop_
_entity.id
_entity.type
_entity.pdbx_description
1 polymer ?
#
loop_
_entity_poly.entity_id
_entity_poly.type
_entity_poly.pdbx_seq_one_letter_code
_entity_poly.pdbx_strand_id
1 'polypeptide(L)'
;MSRQIVLDTETTGLSAEGGDRIIELGCVELLNRKLTGNNLHLYFNPGRDSHEDALKVHGISNEFLKDKPKFADVAPQILDYLQGAEIIIHNAAFDVGFLNKELELSGRPPFKQFVDSV
;
A
#
# COMPACT_ATOMS: atom_id res chain seq x y z
N MET A 1 -13.09 -15.14 15.39
CA MET A 1 -11.85 -15.39 14.62
C MET A 1 -11.06 -14.11 14.45
N SER A 2 -9.77 -14.16 14.70
CA SER A 2 -8.89 -13.00 14.60
C SER A 2 -8.20 -13.01 13.23
N ARG A 3 -8.57 -12.08 12.36
CA ARG A 3 -7.94 -11.91 11.06
C ARG A 3 -7.06 -10.67 11.10
N GLN A 4 -5.78 -10.86 10.84
CA GLN A 4 -4.79 -9.78 10.82
C GLN A 4 -4.11 -9.74 9.47
N ILE A 5 -3.76 -8.53 9.02
CA ILE A 5 -3.00 -8.34 7.79
C ILE A 5 -1.83 -7.44 8.11
N VAL A 6 -0.63 -7.93 7.82
CA VAL A 6 0.59 -7.14 7.89
C VAL A 6 0.77 -6.49 6.52
N LEU A 7 0.83 -5.17 6.51
CA LEU A 7 0.84 -4.37 5.28
C LEU A 7 2.10 -3.54 5.20
N ASP A 8 2.67 -3.45 4.01
CA ASP A 8 3.84 -2.63 3.72
C ASP A 8 3.70 -2.02 2.33
N THR A 9 4.29 -0.85 2.14
CA THR A 9 4.26 -0.13 0.86
C THR A 9 5.64 0.33 0.44
N GLU A 10 5.82 0.50 -0.88
CA GLU A 10 6.93 1.25 -1.47
C GLU A 10 6.34 2.42 -2.26
N THR A 11 7.09 3.52 -2.33
CA THR A 11 6.60 4.78 -2.89
C THR A 11 7.64 5.44 -3.79
N THR A 12 7.20 6.46 -4.55
CA THR A 12 8.12 7.23 -5.39
C THR A 12 9.00 8.21 -4.60
N GLY A 13 8.67 8.46 -3.33
CA GLY A 13 9.41 9.40 -2.48
C GLY A 13 8.79 9.50 -1.10
N LEU A 14 9.10 10.56 -0.38
CA LEU A 14 8.77 10.69 1.04
C LEU A 14 7.53 11.54 1.33
N SER A 15 6.95 12.20 0.31
CA SER A 15 5.88 13.18 0.54
C SER A 15 4.64 12.89 -0.30
N ALA A 16 3.62 12.32 0.33
CA ALA A 16 2.32 12.11 -0.30
C ALA A 16 1.69 13.44 -0.71
N GLU A 17 1.80 14.46 0.12
CA GLU A 17 1.28 15.79 -0.18
C GLU A 17 2.06 16.48 -1.29
N GLY A 18 3.33 16.18 -1.44
CA GLY A 18 4.17 16.66 -2.52
C GLY A 18 3.95 15.96 -3.84
N GLY A 19 3.01 15.01 -3.90
CA GLY A 19 2.65 14.30 -5.12
C GLY A 19 3.30 12.93 -5.27
N ASP A 20 4.02 12.45 -4.28
CA ASP A 20 4.56 11.08 -4.33
C ASP A 20 3.43 10.06 -4.22
N ARG A 21 3.63 8.90 -4.84
CA ARG A 21 2.61 7.89 -5.03
C ARG A 21 3.10 6.52 -4.57
N ILE A 22 2.17 5.64 -4.21
CA ILE A 22 2.47 4.24 -3.91
C ILE A 22 2.79 3.52 -5.21
N ILE A 23 3.84 2.69 -5.20
CA ILE A 23 4.23 1.86 -6.33
C ILE A 23 4.09 0.36 -6.05
N GLU A 24 4.12 -0.02 -4.78
CA GLU A 24 3.98 -1.42 -4.38
C GLU A 24 3.20 -1.53 -3.09
N LEU A 25 2.32 -2.52 -3.01
CA LEU A 25 1.58 -2.88 -1.80
C LEU A 25 1.76 -4.36 -1.55
N GLY A 26 2.28 -4.70 -0.37
CA GLY A 26 2.42 -6.08 0.07
C GLY A 26 1.61 -6.33 1.31
N CYS A 27 0.80 -7.40 1.31
CA CYS A 27 -0.05 -7.77 2.43
C CYS A 27 0.10 -9.25 2.73
N VAL A 28 0.28 -9.59 4.00
CA VAL A 28 0.37 -10.97 4.48
C VAL A 28 -0.76 -11.21 5.47
N GLU A 29 -1.57 -12.22 5.21
CA GLU A 29 -2.71 -12.56 6.07
C GLU A 29 -2.33 -13.56 7.14
N LEU A 30 -2.79 -13.27 8.38
CA LEU A 30 -2.75 -14.21 9.49
C LEU A 30 -4.18 -14.44 9.98
N LEU A 31 -4.50 -15.70 10.27
CA LEU A 31 -5.77 -16.07 10.89
C LEU A 31 -5.45 -16.82 12.18
N ASN A 32 -5.93 -16.30 13.30
CA ASN A 32 -5.59 -16.84 14.62
C ASN A 32 -4.07 -16.95 14.81
N ARG A 33 -3.34 -15.91 14.34
CA ARG A 33 -1.88 -15.77 14.46
C ARG A 33 -1.07 -16.76 13.61
N LYS A 34 -1.70 -17.38 12.62
CA LYS A 34 -1.02 -18.31 11.72
C LYS A 34 -1.11 -17.80 10.28
N LEU A 35 -0.02 -17.94 9.53
CA LEU A 35 0.02 -17.56 8.12
C LEU A 35 -0.97 -18.43 7.33
N THR A 36 -1.79 -17.79 6.49
CA THR A 36 -2.81 -18.48 5.68
C THR A 36 -2.38 -18.70 4.24
N GLY A 37 -1.40 -17.90 3.75
CA GLY A 37 -1.03 -17.91 2.34
C GLY A 37 -1.95 -17.06 1.46
N ASN A 38 -3.04 -16.54 1.98
CA ASN A 38 -3.95 -15.65 1.24
C ASN A 38 -3.40 -14.22 1.27
N ASN A 39 -2.28 -13.99 0.58
CA ASN A 39 -1.56 -12.73 0.55
C ASN A 39 -1.99 -11.90 -0.66
N LEU A 40 -1.77 -10.59 -0.56
CA LEU A 40 -2.00 -9.66 -1.67
C LEU A 40 -0.70 -8.94 -1.98
N HIS A 41 -0.29 -8.92 -3.24
CA HIS A 41 0.91 -8.23 -3.67
C HIS A 41 0.62 -7.54 -5.01
N LEU A 42 0.69 -6.23 -5.02
CA LEU A 42 0.36 -5.42 -6.20
C LEU A 42 1.45 -4.39 -6.46
N TYR A 43 1.67 -4.12 -7.74
CA TYR A 43 2.46 -2.99 -8.22
C TYR A 43 1.54 -2.01 -8.93
N PHE A 44 1.88 -0.73 -8.89
CA PHE A 44 1.07 0.33 -9.50
C PHE A 44 1.89 1.22 -10.41
N ASN A 45 1.25 1.70 -11.46
CA ASN A 45 1.80 2.79 -12.26
C ASN A 45 1.50 4.10 -11.54
N PRO A 46 2.52 4.80 -11.00
CA PRO A 46 2.28 6.00 -10.21
C PRO A 46 2.06 7.26 -11.06
N GLY A 47 2.24 7.18 -12.37
CA GLY A 47 2.13 8.35 -13.26
C GLY A 47 3.28 9.33 -13.13
N ARG A 48 4.34 8.97 -12.42
CA ARG A 48 5.55 9.78 -12.24
C ARG A 48 6.73 8.87 -11.94
N ASP A 49 7.94 9.39 -12.12
CA ASP A 49 9.16 8.64 -11.80
C ASP A 49 9.43 8.66 -10.30
N SER A 50 10.05 7.61 -9.79
CA SER A 50 10.55 7.59 -8.42
C SER A 50 11.73 8.55 -8.29
N HIS A 51 11.82 9.19 -7.12
CA HIS A 51 13.02 9.94 -6.76
C HIS A 51 14.21 9.01 -6.69
N GLU A 52 15.40 9.52 -6.99
CA GLU A 52 16.61 8.71 -7.01
C GLU A 52 16.85 8.00 -5.68
N ASP A 53 16.63 8.70 -4.57
CA ASP A 53 16.82 8.12 -3.24
C ASP A 53 15.85 6.97 -2.97
N ALA A 54 14.59 7.11 -3.39
CA ALA A 54 13.60 6.05 -3.27
C ALA A 54 13.98 4.85 -4.13
N LEU A 55 14.42 5.10 -5.35
CA LEU A 55 14.85 4.05 -6.29
C LEU A 55 16.01 3.24 -5.71
N LYS A 56 16.94 3.88 -5.01
CA LYS A 56 18.05 3.20 -4.35
C LYS A 56 17.59 2.26 -3.23
N VAL A 57 16.47 2.59 -2.58
CA VAL A 57 15.92 1.80 -1.48
C VAL A 57 15.15 0.58 -2.00
N HIS A 58 14.17 0.80 -2.90
CA HIS A 58 13.30 -0.29 -3.33
C HIS A 58 13.78 -1.02 -4.59
N GLY A 59 14.61 -0.38 -5.42
CA GLY A 59 15.16 -1.01 -6.62
C GLY A 59 14.14 -1.31 -7.72
N ILE A 60 12.94 -0.74 -7.64
CA ILE A 60 11.87 -0.98 -8.61
C ILE A 60 11.95 0.09 -9.70
N SER A 61 12.25 -0.34 -10.94
CA SER A 61 12.46 0.61 -12.04
C SER A 61 11.17 1.28 -12.48
N ASN A 62 11.28 2.53 -12.93
CA ASN A 62 10.15 3.26 -13.51
C ASN A 62 9.60 2.52 -14.74
N GLU A 63 10.48 1.92 -15.51
CA GLU A 63 10.14 1.13 -16.70
C GLU A 63 9.24 -0.06 -16.35
N PHE A 64 9.57 -0.79 -15.28
CA PHE A 64 8.79 -1.93 -14.80
C PHE A 64 7.35 -1.53 -14.47
N LEU A 65 7.16 -0.32 -13.94
CA LEU A 65 5.85 0.15 -13.46
C LEU A 65 4.94 0.70 -14.57
N LYS A 66 5.47 0.95 -15.77
CA LYS A 66 4.70 1.59 -16.83
C LYS A 66 3.48 0.80 -17.29
N ASP A 67 3.54 -0.53 -17.24
CA ASP A 67 2.45 -1.40 -17.66
C ASP A 67 1.56 -1.88 -16.52
N LYS A 68 1.78 -1.35 -15.32
CA LYS A 68 0.99 -1.74 -14.16
C LYS A 68 -0.29 -0.91 -14.07
N PRO A 69 -1.35 -1.45 -13.40
CA PRO A 69 -2.58 -0.68 -13.21
C PRO A 69 -2.34 0.52 -12.30
N LYS A 70 -3.22 1.50 -12.39
CA LYS A 70 -3.23 2.60 -11.44
C LYS A 70 -3.91 2.13 -10.15
N PHE A 71 -3.56 2.76 -9.02
CA PHE A 71 -4.16 2.42 -7.73
C PHE A 71 -5.70 2.47 -7.81
N ALA A 72 -6.25 3.51 -8.43
CA ALA A 72 -7.70 3.68 -8.55
C ALA A 72 -8.38 2.48 -9.23
N ASP A 73 -7.70 1.83 -10.18
CA ASP A 73 -8.28 0.70 -10.92
C ASP A 73 -8.44 -0.55 -10.06
N VAL A 74 -7.62 -0.70 -9.03
CA VAL A 74 -7.61 -1.89 -8.14
C VAL A 74 -8.02 -1.55 -6.72
N ALA A 75 -8.38 -0.30 -6.42
CA ALA A 75 -8.81 0.11 -5.09
C ALA A 75 -9.95 -0.75 -4.54
N PRO A 76 -11.00 -1.09 -5.31
CA PRO A 76 -12.06 -1.98 -4.80
C PRO A 76 -11.53 -3.33 -4.33
N GLN A 77 -10.62 -3.93 -5.08
CA GLN A 77 -10.01 -5.21 -4.72
C GLN A 77 -9.22 -5.10 -3.40
N ILE A 78 -8.46 -4.02 -3.24
CA ILE A 78 -7.67 -3.76 -2.03
C ILE A 78 -8.60 -3.61 -0.82
N LEU A 79 -9.65 -2.80 -0.95
CA LEU A 79 -10.58 -2.56 0.14
C LEU A 79 -11.35 -3.82 0.54
N ASP A 80 -11.76 -4.63 -0.42
CA ASP A 80 -12.42 -5.91 -0.15
C ASP A 80 -11.50 -6.86 0.62
N TYR A 81 -10.22 -6.92 0.22
CA TYR A 81 -9.24 -7.77 0.89
C TYR A 81 -9.02 -7.34 2.34
N LEU A 82 -8.94 -6.03 2.60
CA LEU A 82 -8.64 -5.48 3.92
C LEU A 82 -9.86 -5.44 4.85
N GLN A 83 -11.06 -5.60 4.32
CA GLN A 83 -12.30 -5.45 5.09
C GLN A 83 -12.37 -6.46 6.23
N GLY A 84 -12.68 -5.96 7.42
CA GLY A 84 -12.88 -6.79 8.62
C GLY A 84 -11.60 -7.28 9.29
N ALA A 85 -10.44 -6.90 8.77
CA ALA A 85 -9.15 -7.30 9.35
C ALA A 85 -8.57 -6.20 10.22
N GLU A 86 -7.79 -6.61 11.21
CA GLU A 86 -6.89 -5.72 11.93
C GLU A 86 -5.64 -5.54 11.06
N ILE A 87 -5.32 -4.29 10.71
CA ILE A 87 -4.20 -4.00 9.81
C ILE A 87 -3.01 -3.56 10.63
N ILE A 88 -1.90 -4.28 10.49
CA ILE A 88 -0.67 -4.05 11.24
C ILE A 88 0.36 -3.46 10.27
N ILE A 89 0.86 -2.25 10.59
CA ILE A 89 1.79 -1.53 9.73
C ILE A 89 2.94 -1.01 10.58
N HIS A 90 4.19 -1.28 10.17
CA HIS A 90 5.36 -0.67 10.77
C HIS A 90 5.47 0.78 10.27
N ASN A 91 5.64 1.74 11.18
CA ASN A 91 5.64 3.17 10.86
C ASN A 91 4.33 3.58 10.15
N ALA A 92 3.21 3.25 10.76
CA ALA A 92 1.88 3.36 10.16
C ALA A 92 1.56 4.77 9.65
N ALA A 93 2.05 5.82 10.32
CA ALA A 93 1.76 7.20 9.90
C ALA A 93 2.21 7.46 8.45
N PHE A 94 3.37 6.91 8.06
CA PHE A 94 3.88 7.05 6.70
C PHE A 94 2.99 6.32 5.69
N ASP A 95 2.78 5.01 5.89
CA ASP A 95 2.03 4.18 4.94
C ASP A 95 0.55 4.59 4.88
N VAL A 96 -0.06 4.89 6.02
CA VAL A 96 -1.46 5.33 6.07
C VAL A 96 -1.64 6.67 5.38
N GLY A 97 -0.68 7.58 5.53
CA GLY A 97 -0.70 8.86 4.80
C GLY A 97 -0.74 8.66 3.30
N PHE A 98 0.09 7.77 2.77
CA PHE A 98 0.09 7.44 1.33
C PHE A 98 -1.18 6.71 0.91
N LEU A 99 -1.65 5.74 1.69
CA LEU A 99 -2.89 5.01 1.40
C LEU A 99 -4.09 5.95 1.36
N ASN A 100 -4.21 6.85 2.33
CA ASN A 100 -5.31 7.81 2.39
C ASN A 100 -5.26 8.80 1.21
N LYS A 101 -4.07 9.20 0.79
CA LYS A 101 -3.92 10.06 -0.38
C LYS A 101 -4.39 9.34 -1.65
N GLU A 102 -4.03 8.08 -1.81
CA GLU A 102 -4.47 7.29 -2.96
C GLU A 102 -6.00 7.10 -2.94
N LEU A 103 -6.57 6.84 -1.78
CA LEU A 103 -8.02 6.72 -1.64
C LEU A 103 -8.74 8.03 -1.94
N GLU A 104 -8.21 9.15 -1.45
CA GLU A 104 -8.74 10.49 -1.75
C GLU A 104 -8.74 10.76 -3.25
N LEU A 105 -7.62 10.47 -3.93
CA LEU A 105 -7.50 10.64 -5.38
C LEU A 105 -8.44 9.71 -6.16
N SER A 106 -8.85 8.60 -5.54
CA SER A 106 -9.79 7.64 -6.12
C SER A 106 -11.25 7.94 -5.76
N GLY A 107 -11.50 9.03 -5.04
CA GLY A 107 -12.85 9.42 -4.61
C GLY A 107 -13.41 8.56 -3.47
N ARG A 108 -12.56 8.00 -2.64
CA ARG A 108 -12.95 7.09 -1.55
C ARG A 108 -12.62 7.67 -0.18
N PRO A 109 -13.34 7.25 0.89
CA PRO A 109 -13.07 7.73 2.24
C PRO A 109 -11.72 7.21 2.75
N PRO A 110 -11.14 7.91 3.76
CA PRO A 110 -9.85 7.50 4.31
C PRO A 110 -9.92 6.16 5.04
N PHE A 111 -8.78 5.51 5.10
CA PHE A 111 -8.60 4.24 5.79
C PHE A 111 -8.47 4.45 7.30
N LYS A 112 -9.20 3.66 8.11
CA LYS A 112 -9.24 3.87 9.57
C LYS A 112 -8.88 2.63 10.39
N GLN A 113 -8.69 1.48 9.77
CA GLN A 113 -8.55 0.20 10.46
C GLN A 113 -7.09 -0.26 10.48
N PHE A 114 -6.27 0.39 11.29
CA PHE A 114 -4.86 0.00 11.36
C PHE A 114 -4.34 0.05 12.80
N VAL A 115 -3.28 -0.72 13.05
CA VAL A 115 -2.52 -0.74 14.30
C VAL A 115 -1.05 -0.51 13.96
N ASP A 116 -0.42 0.45 14.63
CA ASP A 116 1.00 0.71 14.44
C ASP A 116 1.82 -0.32 15.22
N SER A 117 2.63 -1.11 14.53
CA SER A 117 3.53 -2.07 15.16
C SER A 117 4.87 -1.41 15.43
N VAL A 118 4.94 -0.66 16.47
CA VAL A 118 6.17 0.06 16.84
C VAL A 118 7.34 -0.88 17.11
#